data_e94da5a7534bd2b7e36f1cd6ba3ed5bc
#
_entry.id   e94da5a7534bd2b7e36f1cd6ba3ed5bc
#
_cell.length_a   1.000
_cell.length_b   1.000
_cell.length_c   1.000
_cell.angle_alpha   90.00
_cell.angle_beta   90.00
_cell.angle_gamma   90.00
#
_symmetry.space_group_name_H-M   'P 1'
#
loop_
_entity.id
_entity.type
_entity.pdbx_description
1 polymer ?
#
loop_
_entity_poly.entity_id
_entity_poly.type
_entity_poly.pdbx_seq_one_letter_code
_entity_poly.pdbx_strand_id
1 'polypeptide(L)'
;MKDMVSSDFFVVPTVFFRVLFVFVILSHDRRRPVHVALTEYPTAEWVAHQLLEAFPWDSAPHYLLRDRDGSYGEKFQETASWLGIREVLTAPQSPWQNAYVERLIGSIRRECLEV
;
A
#
# COMPACT_ATOMS: atom_id res chain seq x y z
N MET A 1 -7.13 -1.51 16.65
CA MET A 1 -7.98 -0.38 16.31
C MET A 1 -8.61 -0.57 14.96
N LYS A 2 -9.91 -0.36 14.90
CA LYS A 2 -10.67 -0.61 13.67
C LYS A 2 -10.41 0.42 12.58
N ASP A 3 -9.98 1.61 12.96
CA ASP A 3 -9.78 2.71 12.03
C ASP A 3 -8.34 2.91 11.62
N MET A 4 -7.59 1.83 11.65
CA MET A 4 -6.18 1.89 11.26
C MET A 4 -5.92 0.96 10.09
N VAL A 5 -5.22 1.47 9.09
CA VAL A 5 -4.72 0.68 7.98
C VAL A 5 -3.22 0.86 7.89
N SER A 6 -2.56 -0.04 7.19
CA SER A 6 -1.14 0.14 6.89
C SER A 6 -0.92 0.01 5.40
N SER A 7 0.01 0.79 4.88
CA SER A 7 0.37 0.74 3.47
C SER A 7 1.81 0.27 3.32
N ASP A 8 2.10 -0.36 2.21
CA ASP A 8 3.42 -0.87 1.93
C ASP A 8 3.66 -0.90 0.43
N PHE A 9 4.93 -0.79 0.06
CA PHE A 9 5.38 -0.91 -1.32
C PHE A 9 6.35 -2.05 -1.42
N PHE A 10 6.22 -2.84 -2.46
CA PHE A 10 7.26 -3.80 -2.77
C PHE A 10 7.38 -3.98 -4.29
N VAL A 11 8.46 -4.60 -4.69
CA VAL A 11 8.84 -4.73 -6.10
C VAL A 11 8.78 -6.19 -6.48
N VAL A 12 8.14 -6.48 -7.61
CA VAL A 12 8.03 -7.85 -8.13
C VAL A 12 8.59 -7.89 -9.53
N PRO A 13 9.64 -8.66 -9.78
CA PRO A 13 10.13 -8.85 -11.15
C PRO A 13 9.22 -9.79 -11.92
N THR A 14 9.02 -9.48 -13.19
CA THR A 14 8.21 -10.35 -14.07
C THR A 14 9.13 -11.19 -14.96
N VAL A 15 8.52 -12.16 -15.64
CA VAL A 15 9.26 -13.06 -16.55
C VAL A 15 9.83 -12.33 -17.77
N PHE A 16 9.35 -11.13 -18.07
CA PHE A 16 9.83 -10.36 -19.21
C PHE A 16 10.84 -9.28 -18.83
N PHE A 17 11.52 -9.45 -17.71
CA PHE A 17 12.52 -8.51 -17.19
C PHE A 17 11.95 -7.13 -16.89
N ARG A 18 10.67 -7.05 -16.66
CA ARG A 18 10.03 -5.83 -16.20
C ARG A 18 9.89 -5.87 -14.69
N VAL A 19 9.81 -4.69 -14.11
CA VAL A 19 9.66 -4.55 -12.67
C VAL A 19 8.28 -3.94 -12.42
N LEU A 20 7.49 -4.61 -11.59
CA LEU A 20 6.21 -4.09 -11.15
C LEU A 20 6.32 -3.62 -9.73
N PHE A 21 5.77 -2.44 -9.48
CA PHE A 21 5.64 -1.90 -8.14
C PHE A 21 4.24 -2.22 -7.64
N VAL A 22 4.17 -2.79 -6.46
CA VAL A 22 2.90 -3.18 -5.86
C VAL A 22 2.66 -2.32 -4.63
N PHE A 23 1.55 -1.63 -4.63
CA PHE A 23 1.12 -0.82 -3.50
C PHE A 23 -0.06 -1.50 -2.83
N VAL A 24 0.05 -1.72 -1.54
CA VAL A 24 -0.92 -2.48 -0.77
C VAL A 24 -1.38 -1.66 0.42
N ILE A 25 -2.67 -1.65 0.66
CA ILE A 25 -3.24 -1.11 1.89
C ILE A 25 -3.93 -2.26 2.61
N LEU A 26 -3.53 -2.50 3.84
CA LEU A 26 -4.03 -3.60 4.65
C LEU A 26 -4.84 -3.07 5.83
N SER A 27 -5.96 -3.72 6.10
CA SER A 27 -6.72 -3.46 7.29
C SER A 27 -5.98 -4.02 8.50
N HIS A 28 -5.82 -3.20 9.53
CA HIS A 28 -5.01 -3.58 10.68
C HIS A 28 -5.68 -4.63 11.57
N ASP A 29 -6.99 -4.54 11.74
CA ASP A 29 -7.71 -5.44 12.63
C ASP A 29 -7.95 -6.82 12.01
N ARG A 30 -8.17 -6.89 10.71
CA ARG A 30 -8.47 -8.15 10.02
C ARG A 30 -7.33 -8.65 9.15
N ARG A 31 -6.30 -7.86 8.99
CA ARG A 31 -5.16 -8.18 8.12
C ARG A 31 -5.59 -8.57 6.73
N ARG A 32 -6.57 -7.86 6.22
CA ARG A 32 -7.08 -8.06 4.88
C ARG A 32 -6.57 -6.97 3.95
N PRO A 33 -6.33 -7.29 2.69
CA PRO A 33 -6.05 -6.24 1.72
C PRO A 33 -7.31 -5.41 1.50
N VAL A 34 -7.18 -4.12 1.78
CA VAL A 34 -8.23 -3.14 1.48
C VAL A 34 -8.09 -2.71 0.03
N HIS A 35 -6.87 -2.59 -0.44
CA HIS A 35 -6.57 -2.13 -1.79
C HIS A 35 -5.22 -2.68 -2.23
N VAL A 36 -5.15 -3.14 -3.47
CA VAL A 36 -3.91 -3.60 -4.09
C VAL A 36 -3.84 -2.99 -5.47
N ALA A 37 -2.72 -2.36 -5.79
CA ALA A 37 -2.54 -1.74 -7.10
C ALA A 37 -1.13 -2.03 -7.61
N LEU A 38 -1.02 -2.23 -8.91
CA LEU A 38 0.24 -2.53 -9.56
C LEU A 38 0.51 -1.51 -10.64
N THR A 39 1.78 -1.11 -10.77
CA THR A 39 2.20 -0.22 -11.84
C THR A 39 3.68 -0.40 -12.15
N GLU A 40 4.06 -0.11 -13.39
CA GLU A 40 5.48 -0.04 -13.75
C GLU A 40 6.06 1.33 -13.39
N TYR A 41 5.23 2.34 -13.19
CA TYR A 41 5.65 3.73 -13.00
C TYR A 41 4.97 4.35 -11.78
N PRO A 42 5.49 4.09 -10.58
CA PRO A 42 4.86 4.57 -9.34
C PRO A 42 5.20 6.04 -9.07
N THR A 43 4.57 6.93 -9.82
CA THR A 43 4.74 8.36 -9.57
C THR A 43 4.07 8.74 -8.26
N ALA A 44 4.47 9.88 -7.69
CA ALA A 44 3.83 10.39 -6.47
C ALA A 44 2.33 10.62 -6.69
N GLU A 45 1.96 11.06 -7.88
CA GLU A 45 0.56 11.26 -8.22
C GLU A 45 -0.22 9.96 -8.27
N TRP A 46 0.40 8.92 -8.83
CA TRP A 46 -0.24 7.62 -8.90
C TRP A 46 -0.49 7.07 -7.50
N VAL A 47 0.52 7.17 -6.62
CA VAL A 47 0.40 6.67 -5.24
C VAL A 47 -0.69 7.41 -4.49
N ALA A 48 -0.72 8.74 -4.61
CA ALA A 48 -1.75 9.55 -3.97
C ALA A 48 -3.14 9.19 -4.47
N HIS A 49 -3.27 8.93 -5.77
CA HIS A 49 -4.53 8.54 -6.38
C HIS A 49 -5.05 7.22 -5.80
N GLN A 50 -4.15 6.32 -5.42
CA GLN A 50 -4.54 5.05 -4.82
C GLN A 50 -5.27 5.23 -3.49
N LEU A 51 -4.91 6.27 -2.73
CA LEU A 51 -5.67 6.58 -1.51
C LEU A 51 -7.11 6.94 -1.82
N LEU A 52 -7.31 7.74 -2.86
CA LEU A 52 -8.66 8.13 -3.25
C LEU A 52 -9.48 6.94 -3.73
N GLU A 53 -8.86 6.04 -4.47
CA GLU A 53 -9.55 4.83 -4.94
C GLU A 53 -9.85 3.85 -3.82
N ALA A 54 -8.95 3.75 -2.84
CA ALA A 54 -9.14 2.82 -1.73
C ALA A 54 -10.25 3.26 -0.79
N PHE A 55 -10.44 4.56 -0.65
CA PHE A 55 -11.37 5.10 0.34
C PHE A 55 -12.35 6.08 -0.30
N PRO A 56 -13.29 5.57 -1.11
CA PRO A 56 -14.32 6.43 -1.68
C PRO A 56 -15.32 6.85 -0.61
N TRP A 57 -15.96 7.98 -0.83
CA TRP A 57 -16.99 8.54 0.06
C TRP A 57 -16.38 8.80 1.44
N ASP A 58 -17.06 8.42 2.49
CA ASP A 58 -16.61 8.65 3.86
C ASP A 58 -15.98 7.40 4.49
N SER A 59 -15.32 6.59 3.69
CA SER A 59 -14.78 5.33 4.17
C SER A 59 -13.33 5.40 4.66
N ALA A 60 -12.74 6.61 4.68
CA ALA A 60 -11.34 6.75 5.05
C ALA A 60 -11.10 6.39 6.52
N PRO A 61 -9.99 5.70 6.83
CA PRO A 61 -9.64 5.42 8.22
C PRO A 61 -9.12 6.67 8.91
N HIS A 62 -9.02 6.64 10.23
CA HIS A 62 -8.44 7.74 10.96
C HIS A 62 -6.91 7.73 10.93
N TYR A 63 -6.31 6.56 10.83
CA TYR A 63 -4.86 6.40 10.91
C TYR A 63 -4.36 5.51 9.78
N LEU A 64 -3.22 5.88 9.23
CA LEU A 64 -2.52 5.09 8.24
C LEU A 64 -1.06 4.94 8.66
N LEU A 65 -0.63 3.70 8.85
CA LEU A 65 0.76 3.38 9.15
C LEU A 65 1.52 3.21 7.85
N ARG A 66 2.67 3.83 7.74
CA ARG A 66 3.57 3.63 6.61
C ARG A 66 5.00 3.85 7.04
N ASP A 67 5.93 3.32 6.26
CA ASP A 67 7.34 3.59 6.51
C ASP A 67 7.73 4.94 5.89
N ARG A 68 9.01 5.27 5.99
CA ARG A 68 9.53 6.54 5.51
C ARG A 68 10.04 6.49 4.08
N ASP A 69 9.51 5.58 3.28
CA ASP A 69 9.91 5.45 1.90
C ASP A 69 9.60 6.74 1.13
N GLY A 70 10.58 7.23 0.38
CA GLY A 70 10.42 8.43 -0.41
C GLY A 70 9.42 8.32 -1.54
N SER A 71 8.98 7.09 -1.88
CA SER A 71 7.97 6.86 -2.92
C SER A 71 6.63 7.52 -2.59
N TYR A 72 6.35 7.78 -1.32
CA TYR A 72 5.09 8.40 -0.93
C TYR A 72 5.03 9.88 -1.31
N GLY A 73 6.04 10.66 -0.95
CA GLY A 73 6.12 12.07 -1.35
C GLY A 73 5.09 12.97 -0.70
N GLU A 74 5.17 14.26 -1.04
CA GLU A 74 4.27 15.28 -0.48
C GLU A 74 2.83 15.12 -0.94
N LYS A 75 2.64 14.68 -2.18
CA LYS A 75 1.32 14.51 -2.74
C LYS A 75 0.49 13.51 -1.94
N PHE A 76 1.14 12.45 -1.48
CA PHE A 76 0.50 11.45 -0.63
C PHE A 76 0.07 12.06 0.69
N GLN A 77 0.94 12.86 1.31
CA GLN A 77 0.65 13.54 2.57
C GLN A 77 -0.52 14.50 2.43
N GLU A 78 -0.54 15.27 1.36
CA GLU A 78 -1.63 16.21 1.09
C GLU A 78 -2.95 15.47 0.92
N THR A 79 -2.95 14.40 0.16
CA THR A 79 -4.15 13.63 -0.11
C THR A 79 -4.68 12.97 1.17
N ALA A 80 -3.78 12.39 1.97
CA ALA A 80 -4.17 11.81 3.25
C ALA A 80 -4.78 12.85 4.17
N SER A 81 -4.16 14.01 4.24
CA SER A 81 -4.66 15.12 5.05
C SER A 81 -6.06 15.57 4.59
N TRP A 82 -6.25 15.67 3.29
CA TRP A 82 -7.53 16.03 2.70
C TRP A 82 -8.62 15.03 3.06
N LEU A 83 -8.27 13.75 3.10
CA LEU A 83 -9.21 12.70 3.48
C LEU A 83 -9.43 12.60 4.99
N GLY A 84 -8.70 13.37 5.79
CA GLY A 84 -8.80 13.30 7.24
C GLY A 84 -8.01 12.14 7.85
N ILE A 85 -7.08 11.58 7.11
CA ILE A 85 -6.25 10.47 7.57
C ILE A 85 -5.00 11.03 8.25
N ARG A 86 -4.71 10.57 9.45
CA ARG A 86 -3.47 10.89 10.13
C ARG A 86 -2.43 9.82 9.81
N GLU A 87 -1.32 10.24 9.22
CA GLU A 87 -0.23 9.32 8.93
C GLU A 87 0.63 9.08 10.16
N VAL A 88 0.98 7.82 10.38
CA VAL A 88 1.90 7.42 11.45
C VAL A 88 3.08 6.73 10.78
N LEU A 89 4.27 7.31 10.94
CA LEU A 89 5.48 6.75 10.36
C LEU A 89 6.02 5.66 11.29
N THR A 90 6.30 4.51 10.73
CA THR A 90 6.81 3.39 11.50
C THR A 90 8.29 3.18 11.26
N ALA A 91 8.94 2.51 12.20
CA ALA A 91 10.28 2.00 11.98
C ALA A 91 10.22 0.90 10.93
N PRO A 92 11.35 0.65 10.22
CA PRO A 92 11.33 -0.38 9.18
C PRO A 92 10.95 -1.73 9.74
N GLN A 93 9.98 -2.31 9.13
CA GLN A 93 9.55 -3.70 9.17
C GLN A 93 9.48 -4.42 10.52
N SER A 94 8.28 -4.69 10.96
CA SER A 94 8.07 -5.69 12.00
C SER A 94 7.97 -7.08 11.36
N PRO A 95 8.41 -8.14 12.08
CA PRO A 95 8.42 -9.50 11.52
C PRO A 95 7.05 -10.00 11.04
N TRP A 96 5.99 -9.63 11.73
CA TRP A 96 4.65 -10.08 11.33
C TRP A 96 4.20 -9.45 10.01
N GLN A 97 4.62 -8.22 9.73
CA GLN A 97 4.32 -7.57 8.46
C GLN A 97 5.01 -8.29 7.30
N ASN A 98 6.25 -8.73 7.50
CA ASN A 98 6.99 -9.45 6.47
C ASN A 98 6.31 -10.75 6.07
N ALA A 99 5.87 -11.53 7.04
CA ALA A 99 5.20 -12.80 6.76
C ALA A 99 3.92 -12.59 5.96
N TYR A 100 3.17 -11.53 6.28
CA TYR A 100 1.94 -11.23 5.59
C TYR A 100 2.19 -10.78 4.15
N VAL A 101 3.16 -9.89 3.97
CA VAL A 101 3.55 -9.38 2.66
C VAL A 101 4.05 -10.51 1.78
N GLU A 102 4.86 -11.40 2.30
CA GLU A 102 5.35 -12.55 1.55
C GLU A 102 4.22 -13.44 1.03
N ARG A 103 3.22 -13.68 1.86
CA ARG A 103 2.05 -14.45 1.42
C ARG A 103 1.29 -13.74 0.32
N LEU A 104 1.15 -12.44 0.44
CA LEU A 104 0.46 -11.65 -0.55
C LEU A 104 1.23 -11.64 -1.87
N ILE A 105 2.55 -11.50 -1.81
CA ILE A 105 3.38 -11.58 -3.00
C ILE A 105 3.19 -12.92 -3.70
N GLY A 106 3.17 -14.01 -2.95
CA GLY A 106 2.95 -15.33 -3.49
C GLY A 106 1.61 -15.44 -4.21
N SER A 107 0.56 -14.90 -3.62
CA SER A 107 -0.77 -14.89 -4.25
C SER A 107 -0.78 -14.08 -5.53
N ILE A 108 -0.18 -12.91 -5.51
CA ILE A 108 -0.13 -12.05 -6.70
C ILE A 108 0.63 -12.74 -7.83
N ARG A 109 1.75 -13.36 -7.51
CA ARG A 109 2.52 -14.10 -8.51
C ARG A 109 1.73 -15.22 -9.16
N ARG A 110 1.03 -15.99 -8.34
CA ARG A 110 0.24 -17.12 -8.85
C ARG A 110 -0.92 -16.66 -9.72
N GLU A 111 -1.56 -15.56 -9.37
CA GLU A 111 -2.77 -15.14 -10.06
C GLU A 111 -2.52 -14.15 -11.18
N CYS A 112 -1.48 -13.33 -11.08
CA CYS A 112 -1.29 -12.22 -12.01
C CYS A 112 0.00 -12.27 -12.81
N LEU A 113 1.06 -12.87 -12.29
CA LEU A 113 2.39 -12.76 -12.86
C LEU A 113 2.97 -14.06 -13.39
N GLU A 114 2.53 -15.18 -12.92
CA GLU A 114 2.94 -16.48 -13.42
C GLU A 114 1.85 -17.03 -14.31
N VAL A 115 2.10 -16.97 -15.58
CA VAL A 115 1.13 -17.44 -16.58
C VAL A 115 1.65 -18.73 -17.18
#